data_1baafcd75fdbdbdf2f9e67d21d4b9a86
#
_entry.id   1baafcd75fdbdbdf2f9e67d21d4b9a86
#
_cell.length_a   1.000
_cell.length_b   1.000
_cell.length_c   1.000
_cell.angle_alpha   90.00
_cell.angle_beta   90.00
_cell.angle_gamma   90.00
#
_symmetry.space_group_name_H-M   'P 1'
#
loop_
_entity.id
_entity.type
_entity.pdbx_description
1 polymer ?
#
loop_
_entity_poly.entity_id
_entity_poly.type
_entity_poly.pdbx_seq_one_letter_code
_entity_poly.pdbx_strand_id
1 'polypeptide(L)'
;MTYGIVFLIIIFLVLFIIAAKTCYVKAPPNVAYIISGITKNPRILIGIGGFKIPLLERVDMLYLGQMSVDIKTSQSVPTNDFINVKVDAVAKIIVDKENGIYLAARNFLNMEPADITRSLQDSLEGNMREIIGTLDLKKINVDRDSFSDEVLKKAAKDMEKLGISILSCNIQNVVDDNGLIVDLGADNTAKIRKDASISKAVAERDVCRGCG
;
A
#
# COMPACT_ATOMS: atom_id res chain seq x y z
N MET A 1 15.02 -66.19 3.23
CA MET A 1 14.61 -65.38 2.03
C MET A 1 13.44 -64.45 2.34
N THR A 2 12.39 -64.91 3.01
CA THR A 2 11.17 -64.10 3.32
C THR A 2 11.44 -62.85 4.16
N TYR A 3 12.28 -62.89 5.19
CA TYR A 3 12.63 -61.73 6.03
C TYR A 3 13.37 -60.62 5.26
N GLY A 4 14.21 -60.94 4.28
CA GLY A 4 14.89 -59.97 3.44
C GLY A 4 13.94 -59.22 2.53
N ILE A 5 12.90 -59.91 1.99
CA ILE A 5 11.87 -59.28 1.15
C ILE A 5 10.99 -58.33 1.97
N VAL A 6 10.61 -58.77 3.17
CA VAL A 6 9.81 -57.91 4.09
C VAL A 6 10.56 -56.66 4.49
N PHE A 7 11.85 -56.75 4.77
CA PHE A 7 12.71 -55.61 5.10
C PHE A 7 12.85 -54.62 3.95
N LEU A 8 13.02 -55.10 2.73
CA LEU A 8 13.06 -54.29 1.49
C LEU A 8 11.72 -53.52 1.27
N ILE A 9 10.60 -54.20 1.48
CA ILE A 9 9.24 -53.58 1.36
C ILE A 9 9.08 -52.44 2.40
N ILE A 10 9.50 -52.66 3.62
CA ILE A 10 9.43 -51.63 4.69
C ILE A 10 10.29 -50.43 4.30
N ILE A 11 11.53 -50.63 3.82
CA ILE A 11 12.40 -49.53 3.37
C ILE A 11 11.75 -48.76 2.22
N PHE A 12 11.20 -49.45 1.26
CA PHE A 12 10.53 -48.83 0.10
C PHE A 12 9.32 -48.00 0.55
N LEU A 13 8.54 -48.50 1.51
CA LEU A 13 7.36 -47.81 2.06
C LEU A 13 7.76 -46.55 2.83
N VAL A 14 8.84 -46.61 3.62
CA VAL A 14 9.36 -45.46 4.35
C VAL A 14 9.87 -44.40 3.37
N LEU A 15 10.64 -44.79 2.35
CA LEU A 15 11.12 -43.89 1.30
C LEU A 15 9.96 -43.24 0.54
N PHE A 16 8.92 -44.00 0.22
CA PHE A 16 7.72 -43.48 -0.44
C PHE A 16 6.98 -42.44 0.41
N ILE A 17 6.83 -42.69 1.71
CA ILE A 17 6.20 -41.72 2.64
C ILE A 17 7.04 -40.43 2.75
N ILE A 18 8.36 -40.53 2.81
CA ILE A 18 9.25 -39.37 2.83
C ILE A 18 9.13 -38.58 1.52
N ALA A 19 9.15 -39.26 0.40
CA ALA A 19 8.96 -38.63 -0.93
C ALA A 19 7.61 -37.93 -1.04
N ALA A 20 6.52 -38.57 -0.62
CA ALA A 20 5.19 -37.97 -0.62
C ALA A 20 5.08 -36.71 0.23
N LYS A 21 5.73 -36.70 1.42
CA LYS A 21 5.75 -35.51 2.28
C LYS A 21 6.58 -34.36 1.69
N THR A 22 7.68 -34.65 1.01
CA THR A 22 8.51 -33.61 0.36
C THR A 22 7.89 -33.06 -0.92
N CYS A 23 7.02 -33.83 -1.57
CA CYS A 23 6.29 -33.39 -2.77
C CYS A 23 5.09 -32.49 -2.45
N TYR A 24 4.50 -32.57 -1.26
CA TYR A 24 3.31 -31.81 -0.93
C TYR A 24 3.67 -30.43 -0.35
N VAL A 25 3.10 -29.37 -0.95
CA VAL A 25 3.27 -27.99 -0.51
C VAL A 25 1.90 -27.36 -0.31
N LYS A 26 1.70 -26.67 0.80
CA LYS A 26 0.46 -25.95 1.12
C LYS A 26 0.75 -24.46 1.25
N ALA A 27 0.16 -23.66 0.37
CA ALA A 27 0.29 -22.21 0.40
C ALA A 27 -0.68 -21.60 1.43
N PRO A 28 -0.22 -20.70 2.31
CA PRO A 28 -1.12 -19.90 3.15
C PRO A 28 -1.87 -18.86 2.30
N PRO A 29 -3.00 -18.30 2.77
CA PRO A 29 -3.84 -17.40 1.98
C PRO A 29 -3.22 -16.00 1.74
N ASN A 30 -2.20 -15.63 2.52
CA ASN A 30 -1.50 -14.35 2.43
C ASN A 30 -0.20 -14.41 1.60
N VAL A 31 0.11 -15.58 1.04
CA VAL A 31 1.31 -15.79 0.21
C VAL A 31 0.94 -16.62 -1.00
N ALA A 32 1.40 -16.19 -2.18
CA ALA A 32 1.36 -17.02 -3.37
C ALA A 32 2.64 -17.85 -3.46
N TYR A 33 2.50 -19.17 -3.61
CA TYR A 33 3.59 -20.03 -4.00
C TYR A 33 3.59 -20.17 -5.51
N ILE A 34 4.70 -19.78 -6.12
CA ILE A 34 4.91 -19.85 -7.57
C ILE A 34 5.84 -21.01 -7.85
N ILE A 35 5.28 -22.06 -8.46
CA ILE A 35 6.03 -23.27 -8.81
C ILE A 35 6.49 -23.14 -10.25
N SER A 36 7.80 -23.06 -10.43
CA SER A 36 8.45 -22.96 -11.73
C SER A 36 9.36 -24.16 -11.97
N GLY A 37 9.55 -24.54 -13.23
CA GLY A 37 10.44 -25.64 -13.61
C GLY A 37 10.03 -26.31 -14.92
N ILE A 38 9.24 -27.36 -14.86
CA ILE A 38 8.94 -28.22 -16.04
C ILE A 38 8.01 -27.53 -17.03
N THR A 39 7.09 -26.73 -16.55
CA THR A 39 6.04 -26.12 -17.38
C THR A 39 6.46 -24.72 -17.84
N LYS A 40 6.15 -24.34 -19.10
CA LYS A 40 6.40 -22.98 -19.62
C LYS A 40 5.74 -21.88 -18.79
N ASN A 41 4.54 -22.15 -18.26
CA ASN A 41 3.83 -21.21 -17.40
C ASN A 41 3.96 -21.65 -15.95
N PRO A 42 4.39 -20.79 -15.03
CA PRO A 42 4.48 -21.12 -13.61
C PRO A 42 3.07 -21.40 -13.04
N ARG A 43 2.98 -22.36 -12.13
CA ARG A 43 1.74 -22.66 -11.40
C ARG A 43 1.70 -21.80 -10.14
N ILE A 44 0.57 -21.14 -9.90
CA ILE A 44 0.36 -20.27 -8.75
C ILE A 44 -0.61 -20.98 -7.78
N LEU A 45 -0.18 -21.12 -6.51
CA LEU A 45 -0.97 -21.69 -5.44
C LEU A 45 -1.23 -20.61 -4.39
N ILE A 46 -2.51 -20.32 -4.09
CA ILE A 46 -2.92 -19.35 -3.08
C ILE A 46 -3.98 -20.01 -2.19
N GLY A 47 -3.68 -20.21 -0.91
CA GLY A 47 -4.61 -20.81 0.04
C GLY A 47 -4.94 -22.29 -0.22
N ILE A 48 -4.31 -22.91 -1.21
CA ILE A 48 -4.52 -24.31 -1.60
C ILE A 48 -3.24 -25.13 -1.49
N GLY A 49 -3.40 -26.44 -1.38
CA GLY A 49 -2.29 -27.38 -1.47
C GLY A 49 -1.99 -27.77 -2.91
N GLY A 50 -0.74 -28.08 -3.19
CA GLY A 50 -0.30 -28.58 -4.49
C GLY A 50 0.86 -29.57 -4.35
N PHE A 51 1.19 -30.24 -5.45
CA PHE A 51 2.32 -31.14 -5.52
C PHE A 51 3.43 -30.49 -6.34
N LYS A 52 4.67 -30.62 -5.84
CA LYS A 52 5.89 -30.25 -6.56
C LYS A 52 6.77 -31.47 -6.74
N ILE A 53 7.58 -31.47 -7.79
CA ILE A 53 8.63 -32.48 -8.00
C ILE A 53 9.94 -31.90 -7.46
N PRO A 54 10.46 -32.39 -6.32
CA PRO A 54 11.52 -31.72 -5.57
C PRO A 54 12.82 -31.45 -6.33
N LEU A 55 13.14 -32.24 -7.33
CA LEU A 55 14.37 -32.13 -8.11
C LEU A 55 14.23 -31.22 -9.34
N LEU A 56 13.02 -31.07 -9.86
CA LEU A 56 12.76 -30.43 -11.15
C LEU A 56 11.96 -29.14 -11.04
N GLU A 57 11.31 -28.91 -9.89
CA GLU A 57 10.49 -27.73 -9.65
C GLU A 57 10.97 -26.94 -8.45
N ARG A 58 11.05 -25.62 -8.62
CA ARG A 58 11.35 -24.65 -7.58
C ARG A 58 10.07 -24.01 -7.09
N VAL A 59 9.99 -23.76 -5.79
CA VAL A 59 8.89 -23.00 -5.16
C VAL A 59 9.44 -21.67 -4.70
N ASP A 60 8.89 -20.62 -5.24
CA ASP A 60 9.19 -19.24 -4.85
C ASP A 60 7.97 -18.63 -4.17
N MET A 61 8.20 -17.64 -3.31
CA MET A 61 7.16 -17.01 -2.50
C MET A 61 6.94 -15.57 -2.92
N LEU A 62 5.66 -15.18 -3.02
CA LEU A 62 5.26 -13.79 -3.20
C LEU A 62 4.26 -13.42 -2.11
N TYR A 63 4.54 -12.37 -1.36
CA TYR A 63 3.65 -11.86 -0.33
C TYR A 63 2.45 -11.14 -0.95
N LEU A 64 1.24 -11.54 -0.55
CA LEU A 64 -0.03 -11.00 -1.08
C LEU A 64 -0.80 -10.18 -0.04
N GLY A 65 -0.30 -10.12 1.19
CA GLY A 65 -0.98 -9.37 2.26
C GLY A 65 -0.93 -7.87 2.02
N GLN A 66 -1.78 -7.16 2.76
CA GLN A 66 -1.74 -5.70 2.79
C GLN A 66 -0.44 -5.21 3.43
N MET A 67 0.16 -4.20 2.82
CA MET A 67 1.36 -3.52 3.31
C MET A 67 1.09 -2.03 3.45
N SER A 68 1.73 -1.39 4.43
CA SER A 68 1.68 0.07 4.61
C SER A 68 3.03 0.67 4.21
N VAL A 69 2.99 1.69 3.38
CA VAL A 69 4.18 2.44 2.94
C VAL A 69 4.10 3.83 3.52
N ASP A 70 5.08 4.19 4.34
CA ASP A 70 5.23 5.54 4.85
C ASP A 70 5.92 6.40 3.78
N ILE A 71 5.22 7.40 3.29
CA ILE A 71 5.68 8.32 2.26
C ILE A 71 6.00 9.64 2.95
N LYS A 72 7.28 10.01 2.96
CA LYS A 72 7.73 11.27 3.55
C LYS A 72 8.53 12.03 2.53
N THR A 73 8.18 13.28 2.30
CA THR A 73 9.03 14.13 1.46
C THR A 73 10.31 14.48 2.22
N SER A 74 11.41 13.86 1.83
CA SER A 74 12.72 14.02 2.47
C SER A 74 13.21 15.48 2.42
N GLN A 75 12.83 16.20 1.37
CA GLN A 75 13.13 17.61 1.16
C GLN A 75 11.83 18.38 0.97
N SER A 76 11.85 19.67 1.31
CA SER A 76 10.74 20.57 1.04
C SER A 76 10.48 20.66 -0.46
N VAL A 77 9.22 20.57 -0.85
CA VAL A 77 8.76 20.60 -2.23
C VAL A 77 8.00 21.90 -2.45
N PRO A 78 8.33 22.69 -3.48
CA PRO A 78 7.57 23.89 -3.80
C PRO A 78 6.20 23.53 -4.37
N THR A 79 5.16 24.17 -3.82
CA THR A 79 3.81 24.15 -4.37
C THR A 79 3.69 25.05 -5.59
N ASN A 80 2.51 25.06 -6.24
CA ASN A 80 2.23 25.97 -7.35
C ASN A 80 2.38 27.46 -6.97
N ASP A 81 2.15 27.81 -5.69
CA ASP A 81 2.31 29.18 -5.13
C ASP A 81 3.78 29.47 -4.71
N PHE A 82 4.75 28.62 -5.08
CA PHE A 82 6.16 28.71 -4.69
C PHE A 82 6.42 28.65 -3.18
N ILE A 83 5.53 28.00 -2.43
CA ILE A 83 5.66 27.77 -0.99
C ILE A 83 6.27 26.39 -0.77
N ASN A 84 7.35 26.31 -0.02
CA ASN A 84 8.00 25.05 0.30
C ASN A 84 7.25 24.30 1.39
N VAL A 85 6.81 23.08 1.10
CA VAL A 85 6.08 22.21 2.03
C VAL A 85 6.75 20.86 2.19
N LYS A 86 6.57 20.25 3.36
CA LYS A 86 6.85 18.84 3.64
C LYS A 86 5.53 18.15 3.91
N VAL A 87 5.32 17.01 3.25
CA VAL A 87 4.11 16.22 3.38
C VAL A 87 4.46 14.81 3.82
N ASP A 88 3.78 14.35 4.87
CA ASP A 88 3.83 12.97 5.34
C ASP A 88 2.49 12.29 5.01
N ALA A 89 2.56 11.14 4.40
CA ALA A 89 1.39 10.34 4.05
C ALA A 89 1.65 8.84 4.27
N VAL A 90 0.58 8.08 4.38
CA VAL A 90 0.64 6.61 4.43
C VAL A 90 -0.24 6.04 3.34
N ALA A 91 0.37 5.26 2.46
CA ALA A 91 -0.34 4.48 1.46
C ALA A 91 -0.49 3.02 1.92
N LYS A 92 -1.69 2.47 1.75
CA LYS A 92 -1.96 1.04 1.92
C LYS A 92 -2.00 0.39 0.56
N ILE A 93 -1.18 -0.63 0.38
CA ILE A 93 -0.99 -1.33 -0.88
C ILE A 93 -1.24 -2.82 -0.73
N ILE A 94 -1.58 -3.47 -1.83
CA ILE A 94 -1.75 -4.91 -1.92
C ILE A 94 -1.32 -5.38 -3.32
N VAL A 95 -0.86 -6.63 -3.42
CA VAL A 95 -0.64 -7.25 -4.75
C VAL A 95 -2.00 -7.54 -5.39
N ASP A 96 -2.18 -7.10 -6.63
CA ASP A 96 -3.39 -7.42 -7.41
C ASP A 96 -3.42 -8.92 -7.73
N LYS A 97 -4.42 -9.61 -7.15
CA LYS A 97 -4.56 -11.06 -7.28
C LYS A 97 -5.10 -11.50 -8.63
N GLU A 98 -5.80 -10.65 -9.35
CA GLU A 98 -6.46 -11.02 -10.60
C GLU A 98 -5.53 -10.84 -11.80
N ASN A 99 -4.93 -9.67 -11.93
CA ASN A 99 -4.14 -9.31 -13.11
C ASN A 99 -2.67 -9.03 -12.80
N GLY A 100 -2.33 -8.77 -11.55
CA GLY A 100 -1.01 -8.25 -11.13
C GLY A 100 0.00 -9.31 -10.68
N ILE A 101 -0.40 -10.55 -10.38
CA ILE A 101 0.49 -11.55 -9.75
C ILE A 101 1.76 -11.80 -10.57
N TYR A 102 1.65 -11.95 -11.89
CA TYR A 102 2.82 -12.19 -12.74
C TYR A 102 3.76 -10.98 -12.82
N LEU A 103 3.19 -9.77 -12.81
CA LEU A 103 3.96 -8.54 -12.80
C LEU A 103 4.65 -8.35 -11.44
N ALA A 104 3.93 -8.57 -10.35
CA ALA A 104 4.48 -8.51 -9.00
C ALA A 104 5.56 -9.57 -8.78
N ALA A 105 5.37 -10.80 -9.28
CA ALA A 105 6.36 -11.85 -9.19
C ALA A 105 7.68 -11.49 -9.90
N ARG A 106 7.62 -10.79 -11.03
CA ARG A 106 8.84 -10.37 -11.74
C ARG A 106 9.69 -9.40 -10.93
N ASN A 107 9.08 -8.61 -10.06
CA ASN A 107 9.74 -7.55 -9.32
C ASN A 107 10.01 -7.91 -7.85
N PHE A 108 9.15 -8.69 -7.21
CA PHE A 108 9.11 -8.86 -5.76
C PHE A 108 9.19 -10.32 -5.29
N LEU A 109 9.57 -11.25 -6.17
CA LEU A 109 9.67 -12.66 -5.84
C LEU A 109 10.70 -12.89 -4.73
N ASN A 110 10.33 -13.66 -3.69
CA ASN A 110 11.15 -13.95 -2.51
C ASN A 110 11.62 -12.73 -1.71
N MET A 111 10.98 -11.56 -1.90
CA MET A 111 11.25 -10.38 -1.09
C MET A 111 10.38 -10.39 0.18
N GLU A 112 10.93 -9.87 1.26
CA GLU A 112 10.15 -9.60 2.47
C GLU A 112 9.25 -8.37 2.29
N PRO A 113 8.10 -8.29 3.00
CA PRO A 113 7.20 -7.15 2.91
C PRO A 113 7.88 -5.79 3.15
N ALA A 114 8.87 -5.75 4.06
CA ALA A 114 9.64 -4.54 4.35
C ALA A 114 10.50 -4.06 3.15
N ASP A 115 11.07 -5.00 2.39
CA ASP A 115 11.87 -4.66 1.22
C ASP A 115 10.98 -4.22 0.05
N ILE A 116 9.80 -4.85 -0.09
CA ILE A 116 8.81 -4.43 -1.08
C ILE A 116 8.37 -3.00 -0.80
N THR A 117 7.99 -2.68 0.45
CA THR A 117 7.57 -1.33 0.82
C THR A 117 8.66 -0.30 0.59
N ARG A 118 9.90 -0.63 0.93
CA ARG A 118 11.06 0.26 0.69
C ARG A 118 11.29 0.53 -0.79
N SER A 119 11.19 -0.49 -1.65
CA SER A 119 11.39 -0.32 -3.09
C SER A 119 10.29 0.53 -3.75
N LEU A 120 9.09 0.56 -3.18
CA LEU A 120 7.96 1.35 -3.68
C LEU A 120 7.92 2.77 -3.12
N GLN A 121 8.59 3.01 -1.99
CA GLN A 121 8.58 4.29 -1.29
C GLN A 121 9.08 5.43 -2.18
N ASP A 122 10.20 5.26 -2.87
CA ASP A 122 10.80 6.27 -3.74
C ASP A 122 9.87 6.66 -4.90
N SER A 123 9.19 5.67 -5.48
CA SER A 123 8.22 5.90 -6.56
C SER A 123 6.99 6.66 -6.08
N LEU A 124 6.47 6.30 -4.90
CA LEU A 124 5.32 6.98 -4.30
C LEU A 124 5.68 8.41 -3.84
N GLU A 125 6.88 8.61 -3.29
CA GLU A 125 7.39 9.94 -2.94
C GLU A 125 7.52 10.82 -4.20
N GLY A 126 8.03 10.29 -5.30
CA GLY A 126 8.12 10.98 -6.58
C GLY A 126 6.78 11.44 -7.12
N ASN A 127 5.78 10.55 -7.10
CA ASN A 127 4.41 10.87 -7.51
C ASN A 127 3.78 11.95 -6.60
N MET A 128 3.98 11.85 -5.28
CA MET A 128 3.51 12.87 -4.35
C MET A 128 4.15 14.23 -4.61
N ARG A 129 5.46 14.27 -4.83
CA ARG A 129 6.21 15.50 -5.13
C ARG A 129 5.68 16.17 -6.40
N GLU A 130 5.38 15.41 -7.44
CA GLU A 130 4.81 15.93 -8.69
C GLU A 130 3.44 16.58 -8.45
N ILE A 131 2.56 15.94 -7.68
CA ILE A 131 1.22 16.49 -7.37
C ILE A 131 1.33 17.74 -6.50
N ILE A 132 2.20 17.76 -5.47
CA ILE A 132 2.42 18.95 -4.64
C ILE A 132 2.78 20.15 -5.51
N GLY A 133 3.65 19.96 -6.51
CA GLY A 133 4.05 21.03 -7.44
C GLY A 133 2.92 21.58 -8.32
N THR A 134 1.79 20.87 -8.44
CA THR A 134 0.62 21.32 -9.23
C THR A 134 -0.48 21.99 -8.41
N LEU A 135 -0.41 21.90 -7.09
CA LEU A 135 -1.46 22.39 -6.18
C LEU A 135 -0.99 23.58 -5.35
N ASP A 136 -1.96 24.43 -4.98
CA ASP A 136 -1.73 25.54 -4.06
C ASP A 136 -1.74 25.04 -2.62
N LEU A 137 -0.97 25.69 -1.72
CA LEU A 137 -0.89 25.33 -0.30
C LEU A 137 -2.27 25.26 0.36
N LYS A 138 -3.13 26.22 0.03
CA LYS A 138 -4.50 26.27 0.56
C LYS A 138 -5.30 25.02 0.20
N LYS A 139 -5.19 24.53 -1.04
CA LYS A 139 -5.87 23.32 -1.51
C LYS A 139 -5.37 22.08 -0.76
N ILE A 140 -4.06 21.94 -0.63
CA ILE A 140 -3.42 20.81 0.07
C ILE A 140 -3.88 20.74 1.53
N ASN A 141 -4.04 21.87 2.20
CA ASN A 141 -4.37 21.89 3.63
C ASN A 141 -5.89 21.81 3.91
N VAL A 142 -6.73 22.43 3.07
CA VAL A 142 -8.19 22.52 3.27
C VAL A 142 -8.91 21.30 2.74
N ASP A 143 -8.47 20.75 1.59
CA ASP A 143 -9.11 19.64 0.89
C ASP A 143 -8.15 18.44 0.76
N ARG A 144 -7.84 17.86 1.92
CA ARG A 144 -6.90 16.73 2.02
C ARG A 144 -7.41 15.48 1.29
N ASP A 145 -8.71 15.30 1.22
CA ASP A 145 -9.32 14.13 0.57
C ASP A 145 -9.13 14.22 -0.96
N SER A 146 -9.42 15.37 -1.56
CA SER A 146 -9.14 15.59 -2.99
C SER A 146 -7.66 15.46 -3.31
N PHE A 147 -6.78 15.96 -2.44
CA PHE A 147 -5.34 15.79 -2.61
C PHE A 147 -4.93 14.30 -2.57
N SER A 148 -5.44 13.56 -1.58
CA SER A 148 -5.21 12.11 -1.48
C SER A 148 -5.67 11.38 -2.74
N ASP A 149 -6.84 11.72 -3.28
CA ASP A 149 -7.40 11.11 -4.49
C ASP A 149 -6.56 11.42 -5.74
N GLU A 150 -6.03 12.62 -5.87
CA GLU A 150 -5.14 12.99 -6.97
C GLU A 150 -3.82 12.20 -6.91
N VAL A 151 -3.21 12.09 -5.72
CA VAL A 151 -2.02 11.28 -5.49
C VAL A 151 -2.31 9.81 -5.82
N LEU A 152 -3.44 9.28 -5.35
CA LEU A 152 -3.85 7.91 -5.60
C LEU A 152 -4.00 7.64 -7.11
N LYS A 153 -4.71 8.49 -7.84
CA LYS A 153 -4.92 8.35 -9.30
C LYS A 153 -3.60 8.37 -10.08
N LYS A 154 -2.67 9.23 -9.68
CA LYS A 154 -1.36 9.31 -10.32
C LYS A 154 -0.52 8.07 -10.03
N ALA A 155 -0.39 7.73 -8.76
CA ALA A 155 0.41 6.60 -8.31
C ALA A 155 -0.16 5.25 -8.79
N ALA A 156 -1.49 5.10 -8.88
CA ALA A 156 -2.12 3.85 -9.30
C ALA A 156 -1.61 3.35 -10.65
N LYS A 157 -1.44 4.23 -11.64
CA LYS A 157 -0.95 3.85 -12.98
C LYS A 157 0.46 3.26 -12.96
N ASP A 158 1.32 3.77 -12.09
CA ASP A 158 2.69 3.27 -11.98
C ASP A 158 2.75 2.00 -11.16
N MET A 159 1.92 1.89 -10.11
CA MET A 159 1.82 0.69 -9.29
C MET A 159 1.19 -0.48 -10.04
N GLU A 160 0.21 -0.23 -10.92
CA GLU A 160 -0.39 -1.26 -11.79
C GLU A 160 0.66 -1.94 -12.69
N LYS A 161 1.64 -1.19 -13.21
CA LYS A 161 2.75 -1.74 -14.01
C LYS A 161 3.63 -2.70 -13.21
N LEU A 162 3.65 -2.56 -11.90
CA LEU A 162 4.35 -3.44 -10.96
C LEU A 162 3.48 -4.56 -10.40
N GLY A 163 2.20 -4.60 -10.74
CA GLY A 163 1.22 -5.56 -10.23
C GLY A 163 0.74 -5.25 -8.81
N ILE A 164 0.83 -3.98 -8.39
CA ILE A 164 0.42 -3.50 -7.08
C ILE A 164 -0.82 -2.62 -7.23
N SER A 165 -1.79 -2.82 -6.35
CA SER A 165 -2.96 -1.95 -6.21
C SER A 165 -2.85 -1.11 -4.95
N ILE A 166 -3.16 0.19 -5.04
CA ILE A 166 -3.24 1.09 -3.90
C ILE A 166 -4.67 1.05 -3.37
N LEU A 167 -4.85 0.69 -2.11
CA LEU A 167 -6.16 0.64 -1.45
C LEU A 167 -6.59 2.00 -0.92
N SER A 168 -5.65 2.73 -0.33
CA SER A 168 -5.86 4.09 0.19
C SER A 168 -4.54 4.84 0.30
N CYS A 169 -4.63 6.16 0.19
CA CYS A 169 -3.54 7.07 0.51
C CYS A 169 -4.08 8.12 1.47
N ASN A 170 -3.49 8.25 2.65
CA ASN A 170 -3.95 9.18 3.68
C ASN A 170 -2.83 10.17 4.01
N ILE A 171 -3.11 11.46 3.86
CA ILE A 171 -2.20 12.52 4.25
C ILE A 171 -2.26 12.67 5.77
N GLN A 172 -1.12 12.53 6.42
CA GLN A 172 -1.00 12.64 7.88
C GLN A 172 -0.67 14.04 8.31
N ASN A 173 0.36 14.63 7.71
CA ASN A 173 0.87 15.91 8.09
C ASN A 173 1.30 16.75 6.89
N VAL A 174 1.10 18.06 6.99
CA VAL A 174 1.60 19.05 6.02
C VAL A 174 2.22 20.17 6.81
N VAL A 175 3.50 20.42 6.58
CA VAL A 175 4.27 21.46 7.27
C VAL A 175 4.91 22.37 6.21
N ASP A 176 4.82 23.66 6.40
CA ASP A 176 5.56 24.64 5.61
C ASP A 176 6.75 25.20 6.39
N ASP A 177 7.81 25.57 5.67
CA ASP A 177 9.04 26.06 6.28
C ASP A 177 8.89 27.49 6.86
N ASN A 178 7.83 28.25 6.48
CA ASN A 178 7.63 29.66 6.80
C ASN A 178 6.51 29.92 7.82
N GLY A 179 5.80 28.88 8.30
CA GLY A 179 4.69 29.04 9.26
C GLY A 179 3.39 29.59 8.66
N LEU A 180 3.28 29.65 7.33
CA LEU A 180 2.10 30.20 6.64
C LEU A 180 0.83 29.38 6.90
N ILE A 181 0.95 28.07 7.13
CA ILE A 181 -0.19 27.21 7.51
C ILE A 181 -0.78 27.66 8.84
N VAL A 182 0.08 28.03 9.81
CA VAL A 182 -0.34 28.53 11.13
C VAL A 182 -1.04 29.89 10.99
N ASP A 183 -0.49 30.78 10.17
CA ASP A 183 -1.05 32.10 9.91
C ASP A 183 -2.41 32.02 9.21
N LEU A 184 -2.55 31.15 8.20
CA LEU A 184 -3.82 30.87 7.54
C LEU A 184 -4.86 30.29 8.51
N GLY A 185 -4.43 29.44 9.44
CA GLY A 185 -5.26 28.91 10.51
C GLY A 185 -5.74 30.00 11.49
N ALA A 186 -4.89 30.95 11.85
CA ALA A 186 -5.22 32.07 12.71
C ALA A 186 -6.23 33.01 12.02
N ASP A 187 -6.03 33.36 10.75
CA ASP A 187 -6.97 34.20 9.98
C ASP A 187 -8.34 33.53 9.84
N ASN A 188 -8.37 32.22 9.52
CA ASN A 188 -9.63 31.48 9.45
C ASN A 188 -10.34 31.42 10.81
N THR A 189 -9.62 31.20 11.89
CA THR A 189 -10.16 31.23 13.25
C THR A 189 -10.76 32.59 13.60
N ALA A 190 -10.10 33.68 13.23
CA ALA A 190 -10.59 35.03 13.43
C ALA A 190 -11.89 35.29 12.64
N LYS A 191 -11.97 34.82 11.39
CA LYS A 191 -13.20 34.91 10.57
C LYS A 191 -14.35 34.13 11.20
N ILE A 192 -14.13 32.90 11.61
CA ILE A 192 -15.15 32.05 12.25
C ILE A 192 -15.65 32.72 13.55
N ARG A 193 -14.77 33.27 14.37
CA ARG A 193 -15.15 34.00 15.61
C ARG A 193 -15.98 35.22 15.31
N LYS A 194 -15.61 36.00 14.28
CA LYS A 194 -16.38 37.15 13.81
C LYS A 194 -17.79 36.73 13.37
N ASP A 195 -17.90 35.70 12.51
CA ASP A 195 -19.17 35.22 11.99
C ASP A 195 -20.07 34.67 13.12
N ALA A 196 -19.48 33.91 14.05
CA ALA A 196 -20.21 33.46 15.25
C ALA A 196 -20.70 34.58 16.12
N SER A 197 -19.91 35.64 16.31
CA SER A 197 -20.32 36.84 17.10
C SER A 197 -21.45 37.60 16.39
N ILE A 198 -21.38 37.74 15.06
CA ILE A 198 -22.45 38.39 14.29
C ILE A 198 -23.74 37.57 14.39
N SER A 199 -23.66 36.23 14.19
CA SER A 199 -24.81 35.32 14.28
C SER A 199 -25.46 35.39 15.67
N LYS A 200 -24.66 35.42 16.73
CA LYS A 200 -25.13 35.57 18.11
C LYS A 200 -25.86 36.89 18.32
N ALA A 201 -25.28 38.02 17.89
CA ALA A 201 -25.89 39.34 17.99
C ALA A 201 -27.21 39.47 17.22
N VAL A 202 -27.28 38.83 16.02
CA VAL A 202 -28.50 38.75 15.21
C VAL A 202 -29.59 37.95 15.95
N ALA A 203 -29.24 36.78 16.48
CA ALA A 203 -30.18 35.96 17.24
C ALA A 203 -30.71 36.66 18.50
N GLU A 204 -29.85 37.32 19.26
CA GLU A 204 -30.24 38.14 20.46
C GLU A 204 -31.19 39.27 20.07
N ARG A 205 -30.91 39.97 18.97
CA ARG A 205 -31.81 41.03 18.44
C ARG A 205 -33.18 40.47 18.03
N ASP A 206 -33.21 39.32 17.37
CA ASP A 206 -34.45 38.72 16.89
C ASP A 206 -35.30 38.18 18.05
N VAL A 207 -34.70 37.65 19.11
CA VAL A 207 -35.36 37.30 20.36
C VAL A 207 -35.99 38.53 21.03
N CYS A 208 -35.26 39.66 21.12
CA CYS A 208 -35.80 40.89 21.67
C CYS A 208 -36.97 41.46 20.85
N ARG A 209 -36.97 41.28 19.54
CA ARG A 209 -38.10 41.72 18.68
C ARG A 209 -39.34 40.83 18.80
N GLY A 210 -39.18 39.58 19.15
CA GLY A 210 -40.31 38.62 19.31
C GLY A 210 -41.01 38.69 20.69
N CYS A 211 -40.46 39.44 21.66
CA CYS A 211 -41.03 39.60 22.99
C CYS A 211 -41.80 40.93 23.20
N GLY A 212 -42.01 41.73 22.17
CA GLY A 212 -42.84 42.94 22.18
C GLY A 212 -44.01 42.78 21.21
#